data_7ab13f099a50e2b44318f093a3c9b0f8
#
_entry.id   7ab13f099a50e2b44318f093a3c9b0f8
#
_cell.length_a   1.000
_cell.length_b   1.000
_cell.length_c   1.000
_cell.angle_alpha   90.00
_cell.angle_beta   90.00
_cell.angle_gamma   90.00
#
_symmetry.space_group_name_H-M   'P 1'
#
loop_
_entity.id
_entity.type
_entity.pdbx_description
1 polymer ?
#
loop_
_entity_poly.entity_id
_entity_poly.type
_entity_poly.pdbx_seq_one_letter_code
_entity_poly.pdbx_strand_id
1 'polypeptide(L)'
;MQGKTKFVLVLSMGILLIFQSSFANAEVPSLRDKLKPLVQQGCVLVADEQKVLFRYPGACNPLLIPASLVKLATASMAFSVLGKDFRFPTEFFLSEKGSLLIRGHGDPFLVSEEWQSISERISEYPEVPKTLKGLIFDESLFGDVSNLPGQGRSLNPYDAPNGALVSNFNTIFVHKHQNGVVQSAEPQTPLTPSAVEWSRKLKPGKHRIRIPEGSRNSLRYTTELFSAFLEEKGMRLLSKKPDSRKVKASDRLLFVHYNQRKLDEVVEGMMTYSNNFIANQLLLYGGMEIDGPPAVPKKGLKVLKHHLTQDLGISEEEFFLEEGSGLSRKNRMTPEAIWKVLIHYQPYQSTLPLQNEVSLKTGTLNGIYTLAGYLPGEENRFFVIMLNQRSNHRDAVLGHLLNHHQKLGF
;
A
#
# COMPACT_ATOMS: atom_id res chain seq x y z
N MET A 1 5.80 -0.79 -114.34
CA MET A 1 6.72 -1.94 -114.16
C MET A 1 6.97 -2.03 -112.66
N GLN A 2 6.65 -3.21 -112.13
CA GLN A 2 6.46 -3.48 -110.74
C GLN A 2 7.80 -3.68 -110.00
N GLY A 3 8.04 -2.99 -108.85
CA GLY A 3 9.14 -3.25 -107.96
C GLY A 3 8.57 -3.73 -106.63
N LYS A 4 8.80 -5.05 -106.30
CA LYS A 4 8.41 -5.72 -105.11
C LYS A 4 9.40 -5.39 -103.96
N THR A 5 8.89 -4.75 -102.92
CA THR A 5 9.66 -4.49 -101.70
C THR A 5 9.38 -5.63 -100.74
N LYS A 6 10.40 -6.38 -100.32
CA LYS A 6 10.30 -7.44 -99.25
C LYS A 6 10.39 -6.79 -97.88
N PHE A 7 9.41 -7.01 -97.08
CA PHE A 7 9.40 -6.69 -95.60
C PHE A 7 10.12 -7.86 -94.92
N VAL A 8 11.16 -7.51 -94.17
CA VAL A 8 11.82 -8.43 -93.22
C VAL A 8 11.26 -8.15 -91.82
N LEU A 9 10.57 -9.13 -91.28
CA LEU A 9 10.03 -9.06 -89.92
C LEU A 9 11.12 -9.56 -88.95
N VAL A 10 11.66 -8.64 -88.11
CA VAL A 10 12.57 -8.98 -87.03
C VAL A 10 11.74 -9.21 -85.77
N LEU A 11 11.70 -10.48 -85.36
CA LEU A 11 11.05 -10.92 -84.09
C LEU A 11 12.05 -10.67 -82.95
N SER A 12 11.83 -9.64 -82.16
CA SER A 12 12.57 -9.41 -80.91
C SER A 12 11.86 -10.15 -79.76
N MET A 13 12.47 -11.23 -79.29
CA MET A 13 12.08 -12.01 -78.13
C MET A 13 12.55 -11.25 -76.89
N GLY A 14 11.62 -10.49 -76.26
CA GLY A 14 11.84 -9.84 -74.97
C GLY A 14 11.75 -10.88 -73.86
N ILE A 15 12.86 -11.21 -73.19
CA ILE A 15 12.89 -12.01 -71.96
C ILE A 15 12.39 -11.13 -70.80
N LEU A 16 11.17 -11.37 -70.35
CA LEU A 16 10.58 -10.77 -69.16
C LEU A 16 11.14 -11.46 -67.93
N LEU A 17 12.20 -10.93 -67.32
CA LEU A 17 12.69 -11.37 -66.01
C LEU A 17 11.70 -10.90 -64.94
N ILE A 18 10.84 -11.80 -64.49
CA ILE A 18 9.99 -11.65 -63.32
C ILE A 18 10.89 -11.75 -62.09
N PHE A 19 11.29 -10.64 -61.49
CA PHE A 19 11.85 -10.61 -60.17
C PHE A 19 10.70 -10.89 -59.21
N GLN A 20 10.52 -12.15 -58.78
CA GLN A 20 9.78 -12.49 -57.58
C GLN A 20 10.59 -11.97 -56.38
N SER A 21 10.30 -10.78 -55.93
CA SER A 21 10.73 -10.35 -54.61
C SER A 21 9.99 -11.15 -53.57
N SER A 22 10.66 -12.22 -53.07
CA SER A 22 10.26 -12.90 -51.83
C SER A 22 10.37 -11.88 -50.70
N PHE A 23 9.30 -11.12 -50.46
CA PHE A 23 9.13 -10.50 -49.17
C PHE A 23 8.96 -11.65 -48.18
N ALA A 24 10.04 -12.02 -47.51
CA ALA A 24 9.94 -12.85 -46.31
C ALA A 24 8.97 -12.10 -45.36
N ASN A 25 7.76 -12.63 -45.25
CA ASN A 25 6.84 -12.23 -44.18
C ASN A 25 7.58 -12.56 -42.89
N ALA A 26 8.23 -11.56 -42.30
CA ALA A 26 8.75 -11.66 -40.95
C ALA A 26 7.52 -11.97 -40.07
N GLU A 27 7.38 -13.20 -39.63
CA GLU A 27 6.32 -13.55 -38.68
C GLU A 27 6.39 -12.61 -37.50
N VAL A 28 5.28 -11.92 -37.23
CA VAL A 28 5.21 -11.04 -36.06
C VAL A 28 5.37 -11.94 -34.83
N PRO A 29 6.40 -11.72 -33.98
CA PRO A 29 6.66 -12.58 -32.85
C PRO A 29 5.41 -12.71 -31.97
N SER A 30 5.07 -13.93 -31.60
CA SER A 30 3.93 -14.22 -30.72
C SER A 30 4.14 -13.52 -29.36
N LEU A 31 3.06 -13.32 -28.60
CA LEU A 31 3.20 -12.78 -27.23
C LEU A 31 4.17 -13.63 -26.39
N ARG A 32 4.13 -14.96 -26.54
CA ARG A 32 5.04 -15.90 -25.86
C ARG A 32 6.50 -15.65 -26.21
N ASP A 33 6.82 -15.42 -27.47
CA ASP A 33 8.19 -15.14 -27.91
C ASP A 33 8.71 -13.82 -27.33
N LYS A 34 7.85 -12.79 -27.23
CA LYS A 34 8.18 -11.50 -26.63
C LYS A 34 8.42 -11.61 -25.12
N LEU A 35 7.68 -12.48 -24.43
CA LEU A 35 7.83 -12.69 -22.99
C LEU A 35 9.02 -13.56 -22.60
N LYS A 36 9.47 -14.45 -23.51
CA LYS A 36 10.56 -15.41 -23.25
C LYS A 36 11.85 -14.76 -22.69
N PRO A 37 12.40 -13.67 -23.25
CA PRO A 37 13.58 -13.02 -22.68
C PRO A 37 13.32 -12.26 -21.39
N LEU A 38 12.06 -11.91 -21.08
CA LEU A 38 11.68 -11.06 -19.97
C LEU A 38 11.31 -11.83 -18.70
N VAL A 39 10.76 -13.04 -18.84
CA VAL A 39 10.28 -13.89 -17.76
C VAL A 39 11.18 -15.09 -17.60
N GLN A 40 12.22 -14.96 -16.81
CA GLN A 40 13.19 -16.03 -16.53
C GLN A 40 12.74 -16.88 -15.35
N GLN A 41 12.22 -16.24 -14.29
CA GLN A 41 11.68 -16.90 -13.12
C GLN A 41 10.45 -16.13 -12.62
N GLY A 42 9.29 -16.71 -12.80
CA GLY A 42 8.03 -16.07 -12.45
C GLY A 42 6.84 -16.61 -13.21
N CYS A 43 5.74 -15.91 -13.13
CA CYS A 43 4.50 -16.24 -13.83
C CYS A 43 3.75 -14.97 -14.24
N VAL A 44 3.19 -15.00 -15.44
CA VAL A 44 2.30 -13.98 -16.00
C VAL A 44 0.95 -14.63 -16.27
N LEU A 45 -0.12 -14.00 -15.82
CA LEU A 45 -1.48 -14.47 -15.99
C LEU A 45 -2.36 -13.31 -16.47
N VAL A 46 -3.24 -13.61 -17.43
CA VAL A 46 -4.37 -12.77 -17.82
C VAL A 46 -5.64 -13.62 -17.75
N ALA A 47 -6.70 -13.06 -17.17
CA ALA A 47 -7.95 -13.78 -16.94
C ALA A 47 -9.16 -12.84 -17.08
N ASP A 48 -10.33 -13.41 -17.27
CA ASP A 48 -11.62 -12.78 -17.00
C ASP A 48 -12.14 -13.21 -15.63
N GLU A 49 -13.40 -12.95 -15.33
CA GLU A 49 -14.02 -13.35 -14.05
C GLU A 49 -14.19 -14.85 -13.89
N GLN A 50 -14.19 -15.62 -14.98
CA GLN A 50 -14.54 -17.04 -15.00
C GLN A 50 -13.34 -17.96 -15.22
N LYS A 51 -12.36 -17.51 -16.03
CA LYS A 51 -11.26 -18.37 -16.48
C LYS A 51 -9.98 -17.61 -16.78
N VAL A 52 -8.89 -18.35 -16.75
CA VAL A 52 -7.59 -17.89 -17.22
C VAL A 52 -7.56 -17.94 -18.74
N LEU A 53 -7.28 -16.81 -19.38
CA LEU A 53 -7.23 -16.62 -20.83
C LEU A 53 -5.81 -16.83 -21.36
N PHE A 54 -4.82 -16.38 -20.61
CA PHE A 54 -3.41 -16.50 -20.97
C PHE A 54 -2.54 -16.78 -19.74
N ARG A 55 -1.51 -17.61 -19.93
CA ARG A 55 -0.54 -17.93 -18.90
C ARG A 55 0.85 -18.14 -19.50
N TYR A 56 1.88 -17.60 -18.86
CA TYR A 56 3.26 -17.76 -19.28
C TYR A 56 4.20 -17.83 -18.06
N PRO A 57 5.18 -18.77 -18.03
CA PRO A 57 5.37 -19.89 -18.98
C PRO A 57 4.35 -21.00 -18.75
N GLY A 58 3.87 -21.61 -19.84
CA GLY A 58 3.02 -22.81 -19.80
C GLY A 58 1.84 -22.72 -18.82
N ALA A 59 1.70 -23.72 -17.96
CA ALA A 59 0.65 -23.82 -16.94
C ALA A 59 1.14 -23.35 -15.56
N CYS A 60 1.99 -22.30 -15.50
CA CYS A 60 2.59 -21.84 -14.25
C CYS A 60 1.55 -21.37 -13.21
N ASN A 61 1.60 -21.91 -12.02
CA ASN A 61 0.90 -21.41 -10.84
C ASN A 61 1.72 -21.64 -9.55
N PRO A 62 3.03 -21.26 -9.52
CA PRO A 62 3.86 -21.54 -8.37
C PRO A 62 3.57 -20.58 -7.21
N LEU A 63 3.91 -21.02 -5.99
CA LEU A 63 3.99 -20.17 -4.82
C LEU A 63 5.17 -19.19 -4.96
N LEU A 64 4.90 -17.95 -5.27
CA LEU A 64 5.89 -16.88 -5.44
C LEU A 64 5.82 -15.87 -4.29
N ILE A 65 6.90 -15.12 -4.11
CA ILE A 65 6.89 -13.98 -3.17
C ILE A 65 6.06 -12.86 -3.81
N PRO A 66 4.93 -12.46 -3.21
CA PRO A 66 4.01 -11.49 -3.78
C PRO A 66 4.46 -10.04 -3.58
N ALA A 67 5.39 -9.78 -2.65
CA ALA A 67 5.71 -8.44 -2.18
C ALA A 67 4.41 -7.65 -1.84
N SER A 68 4.33 -6.37 -2.17
CA SER A 68 3.18 -5.53 -1.82
C SER A 68 1.85 -5.88 -2.50
N LEU A 69 1.77 -6.95 -3.31
CA LEU A 69 0.47 -7.46 -3.75
C LEU A 69 -0.36 -8.04 -2.59
N VAL A 70 0.27 -8.45 -1.47
CA VAL A 70 -0.45 -8.84 -0.23
C VAL A 70 -1.43 -7.77 0.22
N LYS A 71 -1.12 -6.48 -0.02
CA LYS A 71 -2.00 -5.37 0.35
C LYS A 71 -3.39 -5.44 -0.29
N LEU A 72 -3.51 -6.05 -1.48
CA LEU A 72 -4.81 -6.31 -2.09
C LEU A 72 -5.67 -7.24 -1.23
N ALA A 73 -5.07 -8.33 -0.73
CA ALA A 73 -5.76 -9.27 0.16
C ALA A 73 -6.11 -8.63 1.51
N THR A 74 -5.19 -7.86 2.09
CA THR A 74 -5.43 -7.15 3.37
C THR A 74 -6.52 -6.09 3.23
N ALA A 75 -6.54 -5.32 2.14
CA ALA A 75 -7.59 -4.34 1.89
C ALA A 75 -8.95 -5.00 1.61
N SER A 76 -8.97 -6.08 0.82
CA SER A 76 -10.17 -6.87 0.56
C SER A 76 -10.79 -7.38 1.86
N MET A 77 -9.98 -7.95 2.76
CA MET A 77 -10.41 -8.35 4.10
C MET A 77 -10.94 -7.15 4.92
N ALA A 78 -10.22 -6.01 4.91
CA ALA A 78 -10.63 -4.83 5.65
C ALA A 78 -11.99 -4.29 5.17
N PHE A 79 -12.23 -4.25 3.86
CA PHE A 79 -13.52 -3.87 3.30
C PHE A 79 -14.64 -4.84 3.65
N SER A 80 -14.35 -6.15 3.67
CA SER A 80 -15.32 -7.18 4.07
C SER A 80 -15.71 -7.05 5.54
N VAL A 81 -14.73 -6.78 6.44
CA VAL A 81 -14.94 -6.73 7.88
C VAL A 81 -15.56 -5.40 8.34
N LEU A 82 -15.11 -4.28 7.78
CA LEU A 82 -15.43 -2.94 8.28
C LEU A 82 -16.42 -2.17 7.39
N GLY A 83 -16.48 -2.50 6.10
CA GLY A 83 -17.19 -1.70 5.10
C GLY A 83 -16.41 -0.45 4.66
N LYS A 84 -16.64 -0.01 3.41
CA LYS A 84 -15.88 1.09 2.79
C LYS A 84 -15.99 2.44 3.50
N ASP A 85 -17.14 2.69 4.14
CA ASP A 85 -17.46 3.97 4.80
C ASP A 85 -17.00 4.03 6.26
N PHE A 86 -16.34 2.98 6.76
CA PHE A 86 -15.86 2.91 8.13
C PHE A 86 -14.86 4.04 8.45
N ARG A 87 -14.97 4.59 9.68
CA ARG A 87 -14.09 5.65 10.19
C ARG A 87 -13.48 5.20 11.50
N PHE A 88 -12.17 5.28 11.60
CA PHE A 88 -11.42 4.84 12.79
C PHE A 88 -11.68 5.75 13.98
N PRO A 89 -12.05 5.20 15.16
CA PRO A 89 -12.27 5.99 16.35
C PRO A 89 -10.99 6.24 17.14
N THR A 90 -10.99 7.36 17.91
CA THR A 90 -10.05 7.65 19.00
C THR A 90 -10.85 8.27 20.13
N GLU A 91 -10.74 7.76 21.35
CA GLU A 91 -11.52 8.22 22.49
C GLU A 91 -10.74 9.18 23.37
N PHE A 92 -11.43 10.24 23.83
CA PHE A 92 -10.87 11.27 24.68
C PHE A 92 -11.60 11.36 26.01
N PHE A 93 -10.86 11.28 27.11
CA PHE A 93 -11.38 11.33 28.47
C PHE A 93 -10.69 12.42 29.28
N LEU A 94 -11.40 12.97 30.25
CA LEU A 94 -10.82 13.83 31.28
C LEU A 94 -10.66 13.01 32.57
N SER A 95 -9.43 12.91 33.07
CA SER A 95 -9.16 12.25 34.34
C SER A 95 -9.55 13.16 35.49
N GLU A 96 -9.92 12.58 36.67
CA GLU A 96 -10.22 13.33 37.90
C GLU A 96 -9.11 14.33 38.30
N LYS A 97 -7.87 14.03 37.91
CA LYS A 97 -6.70 14.86 38.21
C LYS A 97 -6.45 15.97 37.18
N GLY A 98 -7.31 16.12 36.15
CA GLY A 98 -7.18 17.16 35.15
C GLY A 98 -6.12 16.88 34.08
N SER A 99 -5.83 15.61 33.82
CA SER A 99 -5.07 15.15 32.61
C SER A 99 -6.04 14.75 31.52
N LEU A 100 -5.68 15.00 30.27
CA LEU A 100 -6.39 14.45 29.11
C LEU A 100 -5.91 13.02 28.87
N LEU A 101 -6.82 12.07 28.86
CA LEU A 101 -6.52 10.67 28.56
C LEU A 101 -7.05 10.32 27.17
N ILE A 102 -6.24 9.64 26.38
CA ILE A 102 -6.50 9.29 25.00
C ILE A 102 -6.40 7.77 24.85
N ARG A 103 -7.50 7.12 24.46
CA ARG A 103 -7.49 5.70 24.12
C ARG A 103 -7.39 5.55 22.61
N GLY A 104 -6.27 4.94 22.17
CA GLY A 104 -6.04 4.62 20.78
C GLY A 104 -6.71 3.30 20.37
N HIS A 105 -7.39 3.32 19.24
CA HIS A 105 -8.00 2.15 18.61
C HIS A 105 -7.20 1.63 17.41
N GLY A 106 -6.01 2.19 17.17
CA GLY A 106 -5.21 1.80 16.01
C GLY A 106 -5.61 2.49 14.72
N ASP A 107 -6.05 3.73 14.80
CA ASP A 107 -6.32 4.57 13.61
C ASP A 107 -5.06 4.64 12.72
N PRO A 108 -5.09 4.10 11.48
CA PRO A 108 -3.92 4.09 10.60
C PRO A 108 -3.62 5.45 9.98
N PHE A 109 -4.51 6.45 10.14
CA PHE A 109 -4.41 7.75 9.47
C PHE A 109 -4.54 8.93 10.44
N LEU A 110 -4.14 8.75 11.71
CA LEU A 110 -4.12 9.80 12.72
C LEU A 110 -2.93 10.76 12.45
N VAL A 111 -3.11 11.60 11.46
CA VAL A 111 -2.11 12.57 10.97
C VAL A 111 -2.25 13.93 11.64
N SER A 112 -1.34 14.85 11.32
CA SER A 112 -1.29 16.19 11.92
C SER A 112 -2.60 16.96 11.78
N GLU A 113 -3.29 16.84 10.65
CA GLU A 113 -4.58 17.48 10.39
C GLU A 113 -5.69 16.95 11.33
N GLU A 114 -5.67 15.66 11.65
CA GLU A 114 -6.59 15.07 12.63
C GLU A 114 -6.28 15.63 14.04
N TRP A 115 -5.00 15.69 14.42
CA TRP A 115 -4.60 16.28 15.70
C TRP A 115 -4.97 17.76 15.83
N GLN A 116 -4.87 18.52 14.74
CA GLN A 116 -5.32 19.91 14.69
C GLN A 116 -6.83 20.01 14.93
N SER A 117 -7.63 19.24 14.20
CA SER A 117 -9.10 19.19 14.36
C SER A 117 -9.51 18.75 15.78
N ILE A 118 -8.81 17.74 16.33
CA ILE A 118 -9.02 17.28 17.71
C ILE A 118 -8.72 18.40 18.71
N SER A 119 -7.63 19.15 18.53
CA SER A 119 -7.25 20.25 19.43
C SER A 119 -8.27 21.39 19.41
N GLU A 120 -8.83 21.70 18.26
CA GLU A 120 -9.95 22.66 18.13
C GLU A 120 -11.14 22.20 18.96
N ARG A 121 -11.61 20.98 18.71
CA ARG A 121 -12.75 20.41 19.43
C ARG A 121 -12.52 20.39 20.94
N ILE A 122 -11.35 19.99 21.41
CA ILE A 122 -11.04 19.97 22.86
C ILE A 122 -11.07 21.39 23.45
N SER A 123 -10.55 22.40 22.74
CA SER A 123 -10.50 23.78 23.22
C SER A 123 -11.89 24.42 23.43
N GLU A 124 -12.91 23.86 22.76
CA GLU A 124 -14.30 24.30 22.82
C GLU A 124 -15.10 23.60 23.94
N TYR A 125 -14.56 22.55 24.57
CA TYR A 125 -15.24 21.84 25.67
C TYR A 125 -15.14 22.68 26.97
N PRO A 126 -16.26 23.18 27.51
CA PRO A 126 -16.25 24.03 28.70
C PRO A 126 -15.66 23.37 29.94
N GLU A 127 -15.80 22.04 30.02
CA GLU A 127 -15.32 21.25 31.16
C GLU A 127 -13.83 20.92 31.08
N VAL A 128 -13.17 21.16 29.96
CA VAL A 128 -11.74 20.94 29.82
C VAL A 128 -10.98 22.18 30.24
N PRO A 129 -10.15 22.11 31.29
CA PRO A 129 -9.42 23.29 31.77
C PRO A 129 -8.38 23.70 30.71
N LYS A 130 -8.19 25.02 30.54
CA LYS A 130 -7.16 25.58 29.66
C LYS A 130 -5.73 25.15 30.03
N THR A 131 -5.54 24.73 31.29
CA THR A 131 -4.27 24.14 31.75
C THR A 131 -4.49 22.72 32.19
N LEU A 132 -3.99 21.78 31.39
CA LEU A 132 -4.02 20.33 31.62
C LEU A 132 -2.76 19.89 32.39
N LYS A 133 -2.88 18.91 33.28
CA LYS A 133 -1.71 18.34 33.96
C LYS A 133 -0.74 17.62 33.03
N GLY A 134 -1.26 16.99 31.99
CA GLY A 134 -0.49 16.28 30.99
C GLY A 134 -1.38 15.37 30.14
N LEU A 135 -0.75 14.57 29.28
CA LEU A 135 -1.40 13.56 28.46
C LEU A 135 -1.16 12.16 29.04
N ILE A 136 -2.20 11.34 29.04
CA ILE A 136 -2.16 9.94 29.41
C ILE A 136 -2.64 9.12 28.20
N PHE A 137 -1.94 8.05 27.89
CA PHE A 137 -2.26 7.20 26.75
C PHE A 137 -2.72 5.81 27.21
N ASP A 138 -3.86 5.36 26.68
CA ASP A 138 -4.31 3.99 26.83
C ASP A 138 -4.09 3.24 25.51
N GLU A 139 -3.09 2.37 25.50
CA GLU A 139 -2.72 1.54 24.37
C GLU A 139 -3.21 0.09 24.55
N SER A 140 -4.05 -0.19 25.56
CA SER A 140 -4.39 -1.55 25.99
C SER A 140 -5.24 -2.34 24.99
N LEU A 141 -5.78 -1.68 23.96
CA LEU A 141 -6.50 -2.35 22.88
C LEU A 141 -5.55 -3.09 21.91
N PHE A 142 -4.24 -2.80 21.97
CA PHE A 142 -3.23 -3.52 21.20
C PHE A 142 -2.30 -4.30 22.12
N GLY A 143 -1.86 -5.46 21.66
CA GLY A 143 -0.78 -6.23 22.28
C GLY A 143 0.59 -5.73 21.82
N ASP A 144 1.61 -6.59 21.95
CA ASP A 144 2.92 -6.27 21.38
C ASP A 144 2.90 -6.46 19.87
N VAL A 145 2.97 -5.36 19.15
CA VAL A 145 2.96 -5.25 17.69
C VAL A 145 4.16 -4.44 17.16
N SER A 146 5.17 -4.24 18.02
CA SER A 146 6.33 -3.41 17.72
C SER A 146 7.26 -4.00 16.66
N ASN A 147 7.24 -5.33 16.46
CA ASN A 147 8.09 -6.06 15.51
C ASN A 147 7.27 -7.07 14.73
N LEU A 148 6.77 -6.67 13.56
CA LEU A 148 6.10 -7.58 12.65
C LEU A 148 7.11 -8.27 11.71
N PRO A 149 6.79 -9.47 11.18
CA PRO A 149 7.66 -10.16 10.25
C PRO A 149 8.09 -9.29 9.06
N GLY A 150 9.36 -9.32 8.71
CA GLY A 150 9.93 -8.55 7.61
C GLY A 150 10.36 -7.12 7.97
N GLN A 151 9.90 -6.55 9.08
CA GLN A 151 10.37 -5.24 9.55
C GLN A 151 11.85 -5.31 9.96
N GLY A 152 12.61 -4.34 9.45
CA GLY A 152 14.01 -4.13 9.83
C GLY A 152 14.16 -3.13 10.98
N ARG A 153 15.43 -2.93 11.42
CA ARG A 153 15.77 -1.92 12.43
C ARG A 153 16.34 -0.63 11.84
N SER A 154 16.15 -0.41 10.53
CA SER A 154 16.63 0.79 9.86
C SER A 154 15.75 2.00 10.21
N LEU A 155 16.20 3.21 9.87
CA LEU A 155 15.34 4.41 9.94
C LEU A 155 14.40 4.55 8.74
N ASN A 156 14.33 3.55 7.88
CA ASN A 156 13.45 3.56 6.72
C ASN A 156 11.97 3.61 7.16
N PRO A 157 11.12 4.46 6.60
CA PRO A 157 9.69 4.52 6.93
C PRO A 157 8.94 3.19 6.67
N TYR A 158 9.47 2.31 5.80
CA TYR A 158 8.88 0.98 5.60
C TYR A 158 8.95 0.06 6.83
N ASP A 159 9.85 0.38 7.78
CA ASP A 159 10.05 -0.34 9.03
C ASP A 159 9.31 0.31 10.22
N ALA A 160 8.39 1.26 9.97
CA ALA A 160 7.66 1.94 11.01
C ALA A 160 6.78 0.97 11.81
N PRO A 161 6.91 0.92 13.17
CA PRO A 161 6.14 0.00 14.00
C PRO A 161 4.67 0.41 14.10
N ASN A 162 3.82 -0.59 14.26
CA ASN A 162 2.39 -0.42 14.50
C ASN A 162 2.09 -0.18 15.99
N GLY A 163 0.88 0.25 16.33
CA GLY A 163 0.46 0.50 17.70
C GLY A 163 -0.98 0.98 17.83
N ALA A 164 -1.50 1.02 19.05
CA ALA A 164 -2.85 1.48 19.32
C ALA A 164 -3.03 2.98 19.05
N LEU A 165 -1.98 3.77 19.36
CA LEU A 165 -1.99 5.22 19.19
C LEU A 165 -0.67 5.66 18.55
N VAL A 166 -0.73 6.05 17.28
CA VAL A 166 0.45 6.40 16.49
C VAL A 166 0.13 7.60 15.61
N SER A 167 1.01 8.60 15.58
CA SER A 167 0.86 9.80 14.77
C SER A 167 1.70 9.74 13.49
N ASN A 168 1.16 10.27 12.39
CA ASN A 168 1.88 10.43 11.11
C ASN A 168 2.56 9.14 10.63
N PHE A 169 1.85 8.00 10.70
CA PHE A 169 2.36 6.66 10.30
C PHE A 169 3.61 6.23 11.07
N ASN A 170 3.79 6.72 12.29
CA ASN A 170 4.98 6.54 13.12
C ASN A 170 6.27 6.99 12.43
N THR A 171 6.19 8.09 11.70
CA THR A 171 7.29 8.72 10.96
C THR A 171 7.38 10.21 11.23
N ILE A 172 8.57 10.77 10.99
CA ILE A 172 8.77 12.21 10.87
C ILE A 172 9.27 12.53 9.46
N PHE A 173 8.86 13.69 8.92
CA PHE A 173 9.36 14.18 7.64
C PHE A 173 9.99 15.57 7.85
N VAL A 174 11.30 15.65 7.67
CA VAL A 174 12.09 16.84 7.95
C VAL A 174 12.94 17.27 6.75
N HIS A 175 13.23 18.55 6.69
CA HIS A 175 14.24 19.12 5.81
C HIS A 175 15.41 19.63 6.64
N LYS A 176 16.59 19.04 6.49
CA LYS A 176 17.83 19.51 7.10
C LYS A 176 18.60 20.35 6.10
N HIS A 177 18.85 21.61 6.45
CA HIS A 177 19.61 22.54 5.61
C HIS A 177 21.13 22.29 5.72
N GLN A 178 21.90 22.87 4.79
CA GLN A 178 23.37 22.77 4.77
C GLN A 178 24.02 23.34 6.04
N ASN A 179 23.42 24.38 6.62
CA ASN A 179 23.86 25.00 7.87
C ASN A 179 23.45 24.22 9.14
N GLY A 180 22.84 23.03 8.99
CA GLY A 180 22.40 22.18 10.09
C GLY A 180 21.02 22.49 10.67
N VAL A 181 20.37 23.58 10.26
CA VAL A 181 18.99 23.91 10.68
C VAL A 181 18.03 22.84 10.17
N VAL A 182 17.11 22.41 11.04
CA VAL A 182 16.06 21.44 10.72
C VAL A 182 14.72 22.16 10.69
N GLN A 183 13.90 21.84 9.68
CA GLN A 183 12.52 22.30 9.54
C GLN A 183 11.60 21.12 9.29
N SER A 184 10.32 21.24 9.58
CA SER A 184 9.32 20.29 9.07
C SER A 184 9.30 20.35 7.54
N ALA A 185 9.26 19.20 6.90
CA ALA A 185 9.07 19.12 5.45
C ALA A 185 7.58 19.07 5.05
N GLU A 186 6.68 19.08 6.04
CA GLU A 186 5.22 19.15 5.90
C GLU A 186 4.74 20.43 6.60
N PRO A 187 4.24 21.45 5.85
CA PRO A 187 3.86 22.75 6.43
C PRO A 187 2.83 22.68 7.55
N GLN A 188 1.90 21.71 7.47
CA GLN A 188 0.85 21.48 8.46
C GLN A 188 1.33 20.75 9.72
N THR A 189 2.56 20.24 9.74
CA THR A 189 3.11 19.48 10.86
C THR A 189 4.09 20.34 11.66
N PRO A 190 3.81 20.68 12.92
CA PRO A 190 4.75 21.39 13.78
C PRO A 190 6.07 20.62 13.94
N LEU A 191 7.18 21.34 13.91
CA LEU A 191 8.48 20.75 14.20
C LEU A 191 8.61 20.46 15.69
N THR A 192 8.73 19.19 16.05
CA THR A 192 8.85 18.79 17.46
C THR A 192 10.32 18.70 17.91
N PRO A 193 10.59 18.87 19.24
CA PRO A 193 11.94 18.68 19.78
C PRO A 193 12.55 17.30 19.47
N SER A 194 11.74 16.25 19.53
CA SER A 194 12.18 14.89 19.17
C SER A 194 12.55 14.76 17.69
N ALA A 195 11.80 15.40 16.78
CA ALA A 195 12.12 15.42 15.36
C ALA A 195 13.47 16.11 15.10
N VAL A 196 13.77 17.20 15.77
CA VAL A 196 15.09 17.86 15.71
C VAL A 196 16.18 16.95 16.23
N GLU A 197 15.97 16.31 17.40
CA GLU A 197 16.93 15.39 18.01
C GLU A 197 17.27 14.22 17.07
N TRP A 198 16.27 13.55 16.53
CA TRP A 198 16.47 12.36 15.68
C TRP A 198 17.07 12.71 14.30
N SER A 199 16.93 13.97 13.88
CA SER A 199 17.49 14.45 12.62
C SER A 199 18.97 14.85 12.71
N ARG A 200 19.56 14.91 13.91
CA ARG A 200 20.95 15.41 14.09
C ARG A 200 21.98 14.72 13.21
N LYS A 201 21.86 13.39 13.04
CA LYS A 201 22.81 12.57 12.29
C LYS A 201 22.48 12.45 10.79
N LEU A 202 21.34 13.01 10.33
CA LEU A 202 20.97 12.98 8.92
C LEU A 202 21.87 13.91 8.11
N LYS A 203 22.11 13.58 6.85
CA LYS A 203 22.77 14.47 5.88
C LYS A 203 21.81 15.63 5.53
N PRO A 204 22.31 16.75 4.99
CA PRO A 204 21.42 17.77 4.41
C PRO A 204 20.49 17.19 3.35
N GLY A 205 19.22 17.65 3.33
CA GLY A 205 18.19 17.17 2.42
C GLY A 205 16.85 16.91 3.11
N LYS A 206 15.87 16.45 2.34
CA LYS A 206 14.55 16.01 2.85
C LYS A 206 14.58 14.53 3.22
N HIS A 207 14.14 14.20 4.41
CA HIS A 207 14.18 12.85 4.95
C HIS A 207 12.87 12.50 5.64
N ARG A 208 12.19 11.46 5.17
CA ARG A 208 11.17 10.77 5.95
C ARG A 208 11.81 9.58 6.62
N ILE A 209 11.80 9.56 7.94
CA ILE A 209 12.32 8.46 8.74
C ILE A 209 11.26 7.94 9.71
N ARG A 210 11.31 6.64 10.01
CA ARG A 210 10.49 6.11 11.10
C ARG A 210 10.96 6.68 12.44
N ILE A 211 10.05 6.73 13.40
CA ILE A 211 10.42 7.04 14.78
C ILE A 211 11.40 5.96 15.28
N PRO A 212 12.55 6.36 15.84
CA PRO A 212 13.54 5.41 16.34
C PRO A 212 12.97 4.49 17.41
N GLU A 213 13.54 3.28 17.52
CA GLU A 213 13.18 2.33 18.57
C GLU A 213 13.39 2.94 19.97
N GLY A 214 12.48 2.61 20.86
CA GLY A 214 12.48 3.06 22.25
C GLY A 214 11.07 2.99 22.82
N SER A 215 10.92 2.41 23.98
CA SER A 215 9.63 2.04 24.58
C SER A 215 8.59 3.17 24.71
N ARG A 216 8.97 4.43 24.45
CA ARG A 216 8.06 5.56 24.55
C ARG A 216 8.26 6.63 23.46
N ASN A 217 9.07 6.34 22.44
CA ASN A 217 9.39 7.36 21.42
C ASN A 217 8.16 7.78 20.61
N SER A 218 7.28 6.84 20.23
CA SER A 218 6.02 7.15 19.54
C SER A 218 5.11 8.04 20.41
N LEU A 219 4.94 7.70 21.68
CA LEU A 219 4.13 8.52 22.60
C LEU A 219 4.77 9.87 22.88
N ARG A 220 6.10 9.95 22.98
CA ARG A 220 6.82 11.22 23.13
C ARG A 220 6.55 12.11 21.92
N TYR A 221 6.70 11.60 20.71
CA TYR A 221 6.42 12.35 19.48
C TYR A 221 4.96 12.81 19.43
N THR A 222 4.01 11.91 19.69
CA THR A 222 2.58 12.25 19.74
C THR A 222 2.30 13.33 20.81
N THR A 223 2.92 13.23 22.00
CA THR A 223 2.77 14.26 23.05
C THR A 223 3.28 15.61 22.59
N GLU A 224 4.47 15.68 22.02
CA GLU A 224 5.08 16.92 21.54
C GLU A 224 4.26 17.54 20.40
N LEU A 225 3.82 16.72 19.44
CA LEU A 225 3.00 17.14 18.30
C LEU A 225 1.64 17.68 18.77
N PHE A 226 0.91 16.91 19.55
CA PHE A 226 -0.41 17.32 20.02
C PHE A 226 -0.35 18.51 20.98
N SER A 227 0.71 18.58 21.81
CA SER A 227 0.95 19.76 22.67
C SER A 227 1.09 21.05 21.85
N ALA A 228 1.77 21.00 20.70
CA ALA A 228 1.92 22.17 19.83
C ALA A 228 0.55 22.65 19.31
N PHE A 229 -0.31 21.76 18.84
CA PHE A 229 -1.66 22.13 18.39
C PHE A 229 -2.56 22.62 19.55
N LEU A 230 -2.45 22.04 20.74
CA LEU A 230 -3.18 22.53 21.90
C LEU A 230 -2.72 23.94 22.31
N GLU A 231 -1.41 24.20 22.23
CA GLU A 231 -0.84 25.54 22.53
C GLU A 231 -1.33 26.61 21.53
N GLU A 232 -1.46 26.28 20.26
CA GLU A 232 -2.08 27.14 19.22
C GLU A 232 -3.53 27.53 19.57
N LYS A 233 -4.25 26.68 20.31
CA LYS A 233 -5.62 26.93 20.79
C LYS A 233 -5.66 27.53 22.17
N GLY A 234 -4.54 28.06 22.70
CA GLY A 234 -4.44 28.69 23.99
C GLY A 234 -4.53 27.74 25.19
N MET A 235 -4.31 26.45 24.97
CA MET A 235 -4.24 25.45 26.03
C MET A 235 -2.80 25.17 26.42
N ARG A 236 -2.56 24.76 27.67
CA ARG A 236 -1.22 24.49 28.19
C ARG A 236 -1.14 23.14 28.86
N LEU A 237 -0.04 22.42 28.64
CA LEU A 237 0.32 21.23 29.41
C LEU A 237 1.36 21.59 30.48
N LEU A 238 1.11 21.19 31.74
CA LEU A 238 2.10 21.33 32.82
C LEU A 238 3.23 20.31 32.66
N SER A 239 2.93 19.13 32.10
CA SER A 239 3.93 18.12 31.79
C SER A 239 3.79 17.68 30.34
N LYS A 240 4.90 17.75 29.59
CA LYS A 240 5.04 17.17 28.25
C LYS A 240 5.67 15.77 28.26
N LYS A 241 5.80 15.15 29.45
CA LYS A 241 6.23 13.75 29.57
C LYS A 241 5.02 12.85 29.40
N PRO A 242 5.02 11.92 28.44
CA PRO A 242 3.92 10.99 28.25
C PRO A 242 3.75 10.08 29.47
N ASP A 243 2.52 9.84 29.88
CA ASP A 243 2.14 8.81 30.83
C ASP A 243 1.27 7.76 30.14
N SER A 244 1.20 6.54 30.69
CA SER A 244 0.46 5.45 30.09
C SER A 244 -0.27 4.64 31.15
N ARG A 245 -1.58 4.47 30.98
CA ARG A 245 -2.44 3.60 31.78
C ARG A 245 -3.76 3.32 31.06
N LYS A 246 -4.42 2.26 31.46
CA LYS A 246 -5.79 1.98 31.04
C LYS A 246 -6.78 3.04 31.53
N VAL A 247 -7.83 3.29 30.73
CA VAL A 247 -9.01 4.04 31.15
C VAL A 247 -9.62 3.38 32.40
N LYS A 248 -10.04 4.20 33.36
CA LYS A 248 -10.73 3.79 34.59
C LYS A 248 -12.20 4.24 34.56
N ALA A 249 -13.02 3.63 35.38
CA ALA A 249 -14.43 4.02 35.50
C ALA A 249 -14.60 5.49 35.98
N SER A 250 -13.60 6.05 36.68
CA SER A 250 -13.62 7.44 37.13
C SER A 250 -13.16 8.45 36.06
N ASP A 251 -12.63 7.99 34.93
CA ASP A 251 -12.28 8.90 33.84
C ASP A 251 -13.55 9.24 33.04
N ARG A 252 -13.83 10.52 32.90
CA ARG A 252 -15.04 10.98 32.21
C ARG A 252 -14.80 11.02 30.70
N LEU A 253 -15.56 10.28 29.93
CA LEU A 253 -15.56 10.38 28.45
C LEU A 253 -16.02 11.77 28.05
N LEU A 254 -15.20 12.46 27.26
CA LEU A 254 -15.53 13.73 26.64
C LEU A 254 -16.22 13.51 25.29
N PHE A 255 -15.56 12.79 24.41
CA PHE A 255 -16.07 12.42 23.09
C PHE A 255 -15.26 11.30 22.46
N VAL A 256 -15.84 10.73 21.40
CA VAL A 256 -15.15 9.90 20.43
C VAL A 256 -14.88 10.76 19.19
N HIS A 257 -13.63 10.81 18.77
CA HIS A 257 -13.23 11.35 17.46
C HIS A 257 -13.25 10.24 16.44
N TYR A 258 -13.96 10.41 15.36
CA TYR A 258 -13.89 9.54 14.18
C TYR A 258 -13.04 10.22 13.12
N ASN A 259 -12.03 9.53 12.60
CA ASN A 259 -11.17 10.06 11.55
C ASN A 259 -11.99 10.64 10.41
N GLN A 260 -11.57 11.78 9.86
CA GLN A 260 -12.29 12.43 8.75
C GLN A 260 -12.24 11.60 7.46
N ARG A 261 -11.26 10.69 7.34
CA ARG A 261 -11.13 9.78 6.21
C ARG A 261 -11.89 8.50 6.47
N LYS A 262 -12.60 8.05 5.43
CA LYS A 262 -13.22 6.74 5.37
C LYS A 262 -12.19 5.66 5.04
N LEU A 263 -12.56 4.41 5.21
CA LEU A 263 -11.68 3.27 4.92
C LEU A 263 -11.21 3.24 3.46
N ASP A 264 -12.06 3.60 2.49
CA ASP A 264 -11.67 3.66 1.08
C ASP A 264 -10.55 4.69 0.83
N GLU A 265 -10.62 5.88 1.44
CA GLU A 265 -9.57 6.91 1.37
C GLU A 265 -8.27 6.46 2.05
N VAL A 266 -8.38 5.73 3.18
CA VAL A 266 -7.25 5.13 3.89
C VAL A 266 -6.57 4.07 3.01
N VAL A 267 -7.36 3.22 2.35
CA VAL A 267 -6.87 2.18 1.45
C VAL A 267 -6.27 2.80 0.19
N GLU A 268 -6.85 3.85 -0.39
CA GLU A 268 -6.27 4.59 -1.50
C GLU A 268 -4.86 5.11 -1.15
N GLY A 269 -4.70 5.73 0.01
CA GLY A 269 -3.40 6.17 0.52
C GLY A 269 -2.42 5.00 0.71
N MET A 270 -2.88 3.86 1.24
CA MET A 270 -2.09 2.64 1.37
C MET A 270 -1.61 2.11 0.00
N MET A 271 -2.48 2.08 -0.99
CA MET A 271 -2.17 1.54 -2.33
C MET A 271 -1.23 2.46 -3.10
N THR A 272 -1.49 3.78 -3.07
CA THR A 272 -0.70 4.80 -3.78
C THR A 272 0.74 4.86 -3.28
N TYR A 273 0.95 4.92 -1.97
CA TYR A 273 2.28 5.01 -1.37
C TYR A 273 2.87 3.65 -0.99
N SER A 274 2.14 2.57 -1.24
CA SER A 274 2.51 1.20 -0.83
C SER A 274 2.87 1.12 0.66
N ASN A 275 2.11 1.80 1.52
CA ASN A 275 2.40 2.00 2.93
C ASN A 275 2.23 0.70 3.73
N ASN A 276 3.33 0.20 4.32
CA ASN A 276 3.34 -1.04 5.10
C ASN A 276 2.69 -0.87 6.46
N PHE A 277 2.87 0.32 7.09
CA PHE A 277 2.26 0.63 8.37
C PHE A 277 0.73 0.53 8.28
N ILE A 278 0.11 1.20 7.29
CA ILE A 278 -1.35 1.15 7.10
C ILE A 278 -1.81 -0.30 6.87
N ALA A 279 -1.14 -1.05 6.01
CA ALA A 279 -1.53 -2.44 5.71
C ALA A 279 -1.55 -3.32 6.95
N ASN A 280 -0.49 -3.26 7.76
CA ASN A 280 -0.42 -4.05 8.99
C ASN A 280 -1.38 -3.52 10.07
N GLN A 281 -1.64 -2.21 10.10
CA GLN A 281 -2.62 -1.64 11.01
C GLN A 281 -4.04 -2.14 10.68
N LEU A 282 -4.41 -2.22 9.39
CA LEU A 282 -5.68 -2.79 8.94
C LEU A 282 -5.79 -4.29 9.28
N LEU A 283 -4.70 -5.05 9.10
CA LEU A 283 -4.65 -6.45 9.52
C LEU A 283 -4.94 -6.61 11.02
N LEU A 284 -4.26 -5.80 11.84
CA LEU A 284 -4.40 -5.83 13.30
C LEU A 284 -5.81 -5.41 13.74
N TYR A 285 -6.33 -4.34 13.15
CA TYR A 285 -7.66 -3.83 13.44
C TYR A 285 -8.74 -4.85 13.07
N GLY A 286 -8.69 -5.42 11.87
CA GLY A 286 -9.64 -6.46 11.44
C GLY A 286 -9.64 -7.68 12.37
N GLY A 287 -8.46 -8.08 12.87
CA GLY A 287 -8.33 -9.14 13.87
C GLY A 287 -8.95 -8.79 15.22
N MET A 288 -8.83 -7.53 15.66
CA MET A 288 -9.43 -7.03 16.88
C MET A 288 -10.95 -6.89 16.75
N GLU A 289 -11.44 -6.45 15.61
CA GLU A 289 -12.88 -6.28 15.36
C GLU A 289 -13.62 -7.61 15.46
N ILE A 290 -13.07 -8.68 14.90
CA ILE A 290 -13.71 -10.01 14.89
C ILE A 290 -13.48 -10.80 16.18
N ASP A 291 -12.23 -10.84 16.68
CA ASP A 291 -11.85 -11.70 17.81
C ASP A 291 -11.70 -10.92 19.16
N GLY A 292 -12.07 -9.62 19.16
CA GLY A 292 -11.95 -8.74 20.33
C GLY A 292 -10.51 -8.30 20.65
N PRO A 293 -10.32 -7.29 21.53
CA PRO A 293 -9.01 -6.87 21.96
C PRO A 293 -8.27 -7.94 22.79
N PRO A 294 -6.94 -7.87 22.92
CA PRO A 294 -6.05 -6.94 22.20
C PRO A 294 -5.84 -7.35 20.75
N ALA A 295 -5.58 -6.34 19.89
CA ALA A 295 -5.11 -6.54 18.52
C ALA A 295 -3.74 -7.19 18.56
N VAL A 296 -3.58 -8.32 17.90
CA VAL A 296 -2.31 -9.05 17.76
C VAL A 296 -2.22 -9.68 16.36
N PRO A 297 -1.01 -9.91 15.83
CA PRO A 297 -0.83 -10.44 14.47
C PRO A 297 -1.59 -11.76 14.22
N LYS A 298 -1.59 -12.65 15.21
CA LYS A 298 -2.27 -13.96 15.12
C LYS A 298 -3.77 -13.83 14.82
N LYS A 299 -4.47 -12.87 15.45
CA LYS A 299 -5.90 -12.63 15.19
C LYS A 299 -6.12 -12.06 13.79
N GLY A 300 -5.32 -11.06 13.39
CA GLY A 300 -5.41 -10.49 12.05
C GLY A 300 -5.16 -11.52 10.94
N LEU A 301 -4.13 -12.35 11.10
CA LEU A 301 -3.83 -13.43 10.16
C LEU A 301 -4.91 -14.50 10.11
N LYS A 302 -5.54 -14.81 11.24
CA LYS A 302 -6.69 -15.74 11.29
C LYS A 302 -7.86 -15.20 10.47
N VAL A 303 -8.19 -13.91 10.62
CA VAL A 303 -9.28 -13.26 9.87
C VAL A 303 -8.93 -13.18 8.39
N LEU A 304 -7.70 -12.80 8.06
CA LEU A 304 -7.23 -12.75 6.66
C LEU A 304 -7.27 -14.14 6.01
N LYS A 305 -6.82 -15.18 6.71
CA LYS A 305 -6.89 -16.56 6.23
C LYS A 305 -8.34 -16.99 5.99
N HIS A 306 -9.23 -16.72 6.94
CA HIS A 306 -10.66 -17.01 6.80
C HIS A 306 -11.25 -16.33 5.57
N HIS A 307 -10.98 -15.03 5.40
CA HIS A 307 -11.42 -14.26 4.23
C HIS A 307 -10.94 -14.88 2.91
N LEU A 308 -9.65 -15.21 2.80
CA LEU A 308 -9.11 -15.82 1.60
C LEU A 308 -9.72 -17.19 1.30
N THR A 309 -9.93 -18.03 2.33
CA THR A 309 -10.42 -19.40 2.13
C THR A 309 -11.93 -19.51 2.01
N GLN A 310 -12.69 -18.83 2.88
CA GLN A 310 -14.15 -18.98 2.95
C GLN A 310 -14.87 -18.01 2.02
N ASP A 311 -14.43 -16.74 1.96
CA ASP A 311 -15.13 -15.74 1.16
C ASP A 311 -14.66 -15.77 -0.30
N LEU A 312 -13.34 -15.98 -0.55
CA LEU A 312 -12.76 -15.95 -1.90
C LEU A 312 -12.51 -17.33 -2.51
N GLY A 313 -12.72 -18.43 -1.78
CA GLY A 313 -12.53 -19.79 -2.26
C GLY A 313 -11.07 -20.10 -2.69
N ILE A 314 -10.09 -19.47 -2.03
CA ILE A 314 -8.66 -19.72 -2.27
C ILE A 314 -8.21 -20.87 -1.37
N SER A 315 -7.62 -21.93 -1.97
CA SER A 315 -7.09 -23.06 -1.20
C SER A 315 -5.97 -22.61 -0.26
N GLU A 316 -5.89 -23.23 0.94
CA GLU A 316 -4.78 -22.98 1.88
C GLU A 316 -3.40 -23.27 1.29
N GLU A 317 -3.32 -24.12 0.27
CA GLU A 317 -2.09 -24.45 -0.45
C GLU A 317 -1.63 -23.34 -1.39
N GLU A 318 -2.52 -22.38 -1.73
CA GLU A 318 -2.23 -21.29 -2.68
C GLU A 318 -1.59 -20.08 -2.01
N PHE A 319 -1.48 -20.04 -0.66
CA PHE A 319 -0.86 -18.92 0.04
C PHE A 319 -0.23 -19.31 1.38
N PHE A 320 0.76 -18.53 1.78
CA PHE A 320 1.32 -18.49 3.14
C PHE A 320 1.64 -17.03 3.49
N LEU A 321 1.02 -16.48 4.54
CA LEU A 321 1.18 -15.08 4.92
C LEU A 321 1.59 -14.97 6.40
N GLU A 322 2.62 -14.14 6.67
CA GLU A 322 3.10 -13.82 8.01
C GLU A 322 2.67 -12.44 8.49
N GLU A 323 2.29 -11.54 7.54
CA GLU A 323 1.86 -10.17 7.83
C GLU A 323 1.09 -9.57 6.64
N GLY A 324 0.49 -8.39 6.83
CA GLY A 324 -0.48 -7.81 5.87
C GLY A 324 0.11 -6.91 4.79
N SER A 325 1.41 -6.59 4.81
CA SER A 325 1.98 -5.61 3.88
C SER A 325 2.75 -6.20 2.70
N GLY A 326 3.19 -7.45 2.83
CA GLY A 326 4.06 -8.12 1.86
C GLY A 326 5.55 -7.82 2.05
N LEU A 327 5.95 -7.25 3.19
CA LEU A 327 7.34 -6.96 3.50
C LEU A 327 8.13 -8.24 3.84
N SER A 328 7.48 -9.22 4.49
CA SER A 328 8.12 -10.51 4.77
C SER A 328 8.42 -11.28 3.49
N ARG A 329 9.68 -11.68 3.35
CA ARG A 329 10.13 -12.54 2.24
C ARG A 329 9.65 -13.99 2.36
N LYS A 330 8.99 -14.37 3.46
CA LYS A 330 8.36 -15.67 3.61
C LYS A 330 6.92 -15.71 3.09
N ASN A 331 6.28 -14.57 2.91
CA ASN A 331 4.97 -14.51 2.26
C ASN A 331 5.02 -15.23 0.90
N ARG A 332 3.99 -16.01 0.62
CA ARG A 332 3.80 -16.74 -0.65
C ARG A 332 2.37 -16.59 -1.09
N MET A 333 2.16 -16.41 -2.38
CA MET A 333 0.86 -16.52 -3.03
C MET A 333 1.05 -17.05 -4.45
N THR A 334 0.06 -17.77 -4.96
CA THR A 334 0.03 -18.12 -6.37
C THR A 334 -0.53 -16.95 -7.19
N PRO A 335 -0.21 -16.86 -8.49
CA PRO A 335 -0.86 -15.90 -9.40
C PRO A 335 -2.39 -16.04 -9.43
N GLU A 336 -2.92 -17.26 -9.34
CA GLU A 336 -4.37 -17.49 -9.29
C GLU A 336 -5.00 -16.95 -7.99
N ALA A 337 -4.32 -17.10 -6.85
CA ALA A 337 -4.79 -16.52 -5.60
C ALA A 337 -4.90 -14.98 -5.69
N ILE A 338 -3.90 -14.32 -6.31
CA ILE A 338 -3.95 -12.86 -6.55
C ILE A 338 -5.09 -12.50 -7.51
N TRP A 339 -5.31 -13.27 -8.57
CA TRP A 339 -6.44 -13.06 -9.48
C TRP A 339 -7.80 -13.17 -8.78
N LYS A 340 -8.02 -14.19 -7.96
CA LYS A 340 -9.25 -14.34 -7.16
C LYS A 340 -9.46 -13.14 -6.20
N VAL A 341 -8.38 -12.64 -5.60
CA VAL A 341 -8.42 -11.40 -4.81
C VAL A 341 -8.84 -10.21 -5.67
N LEU A 342 -8.31 -10.05 -6.90
CA LEU A 342 -8.68 -8.95 -7.80
C LEU A 342 -10.16 -9.01 -8.21
N ILE A 343 -10.72 -10.19 -8.46
CA ILE A 343 -12.15 -10.34 -8.75
C ILE A 343 -12.99 -9.74 -7.61
N HIS A 344 -12.71 -10.13 -6.37
CA HIS A 344 -13.42 -9.62 -5.21
C HIS A 344 -13.14 -8.13 -4.93
N TYR A 345 -11.95 -7.66 -5.31
CA TYR A 345 -11.52 -6.26 -5.12
C TYR A 345 -12.09 -5.29 -6.17
N GLN A 346 -12.71 -5.78 -7.23
CA GLN A 346 -13.22 -4.98 -8.35
C GLN A 346 -14.12 -3.80 -7.93
N PRO A 347 -15.06 -3.92 -6.97
CA PRO A 347 -15.86 -2.79 -6.49
C PRO A 347 -15.05 -1.65 -5.89
N TYR A 348 -13.79 -1.92 -5.52
CA TYR A 348 -12.86 -0.99 -4.89
C TYR A 348 -11.69 -0.59 -5.82
N GLN A 349 -11.79 -0.90 -7.12
CA GLN A 349 -10.75 -0.63 -8.11
C GLN A 349 -10.29 0.83 -8.12
N SER A 350 -11.19 1.79 -7.85
CA SER A 350 -10.87 3.23 -7.78
C SER A 350 -9.84 3.59 -6.72
N THR A 351 -9.61 2.73 -5.71
CA THR A 351 -8.58 2.94 -4.68
C THR A 351 -7.17 2.57 -5.15
N LEU A 352 -7.03 1.97 -6.34
CA LEU A 352 -5.74 1.64 -6.92
C LEU A 352 -5.16 2.84 -7.68
N PRO A 353 -3.83 3.02 -7.64
CA PRO A 353 -3.18 4.02 -8.49
C PRO A 353 -3.43 3.73 -9.97
N LEU A 354 -3.72 4.80 -10.73
CA LEU A 354 -3.87 4.75 -12.17
C LEU A 354 -2.52 5.07 -12.83
N GLN A 355 -2.00 4.15 -13.65
CA GLN A 355 -0.76 4.32 -14.42
C GLN A 355 -1.05 3.99 -15.89
N ASN A 356 -0.94 4.97 -16.79
CA ASN A 356 -1.24 4.82 -18.22
C ASN A 356 -2.61 4.14 -18.45
N GLU A 357 -3.65 4.64 -17.80
CA GLU A 357 -5.03 4.14 -17.85
C GLU A 357 -5.24 2.72 -17.25
N VAL A 358 -4.23 2.17 -16.59
CA VAL A 358 -4.28 0.88 -15.93
C VAL A 358 -4.37 1.05 -14.42
N SER A 359 -5.44 0.57 -13.80
CA SER A 359 -5.57 0.51 -12.34
C SER A 359 -4.77 -0.67 -11.82
N LEU A 360 -3.72 -0.42 -11.05
CA LEU A 360 -2.80 -1.48 -10.67
C LEU A 360 -2.13 -1.28 -9.30
N LYS A 361 -1.65 -2.40 -8.73
CA LYS A 361 -0.76 -2.41 -7.57
C LYS A 361 0.59 -2.97 -7.94
N THR A 362 1.65 -2.26 -7.54
CA THR A 362 3.04 -2.70 -7.69
C THR A 362 3.54 -3.37 -6.42
N GLY A 363 4.46 -4.33 -6.56
CA GLY A 363 5.25 -4.88 -5.46
C GLY A 363 6.72 -4.93 -5.83
N THR A 364 7.60 -4.55 -4.89
CA THR A 364 9.05 -4.56 -5.12
C THR A 364 9.79 -4.93 -3.84
N LEU A 365 10.62 -5.97 -3.94
CA LEU A 365 11.70 -6.27 -3.00
C LEU A 365 12.95 -6.58 -3.83
N ASN A 366 14.10 -6.68 -3.20
CA ASN A 366 15.32 -7.06 -3.94
C ASN A 366 15.14 -8.42 -4.64
N GLY A 367 15.22 -8.45 -5.98
CA GLY A 367 14.98 -9.63 -6.81
C GLY A 367 13.52 -10.06 -6.92
N ILE A 368 12.55 -9.22 -6.54
CA ILE A 368 11.12 -9.48 -6.63
C ILE A 368 10.45 -8.25 -7.25
N TYR A 369 9.75 -8.47 -8.37
CA TYR A 369 9.05 -7.42 -9.11
C TYR A 369 7.68 -7.93 -9.50
N THR A 370 6.65 -7.41 -8.85
CA THR A 370 5.28 -7.87 -9.05
C THR A 370 4.36 -6.72 -9.46
N LEU A 371 3.31 -7.05 -10.18
CA LEU A 371 2.31 -6.12 -10.68
C LEU A 371 1.00 -6.88 -10.87
N ALA A 372 -0.11 -6.30 -10.42
CA ALA A 372 -1.42 -6.89 -10.64
C ALA A 372 -2.48 -5.80 -10.72
N GLY A 373 -3.52 -6.02 -11.50
CA GLY A 373 -4.57 -5.04 -11.71
C GLY A 373 -5.50 -5.38 -12.86
N TYR A 374 -6.04 -4.34 -13.48
CA TYR A 374 -7.12 -4.40 -14.45
C TYR A 374 -6.65 -3.82 -15.78
N LEU A 375 -6.79 -4.58 -16.87
CA LEU A 375 -6.52 -4.07 -18.21
C LEU A 375 -7.64 -3.08 -18.61
N PRO A 376 -7.34 -2.03 -19.39
CA PRO A 376 -8.33 -1.06 -19.85
C PRO A 376 -9.28 -1.71 -20.86
N GLY A 377 -10.52 -1.26 -20.91
CA GLY A 377 -11.57 -1.72 -21.84
C GLY A 377 -12.91 -1.94 -21.16
N GLU A 378 -13.92 -2.29 -21.95
CA GLU A 378 -15.28 -2.54 -21.46
C GLU A 378 -15.41 -3.91 -20.77
N GLU A 379 -14.56 -4.88 -21.14
CA GLU A 379 -14.54 -6.20 -20.54
C GLU A 379 -13.62 -6.24 -19.31
N ASN A 380 -14.11 -6.88 -18.25
CA ASN A 380 -13.33 -7.09 -17.04
C ASN A 380 -12.18 -8.06 -17.32
N ARG A 381 -10.98 -7.51 -17.51
CA ARG A 381 -9.75 -8.26 -17.70
C ARG A 381 -8.76 -7.99 -16.60
N PHE A 382 -8.32 -9.05 -15.95
CA PHE A 382 -7.37 -9.03 -14.85
C PHE A 382 -6.00 -9.47 -15.35
N PHE A 383 -4.95 -8.89 -14.79
CA PHE A 383 -3.60 -9.40 -15.04
C PHE A 383 -2.82 -9.52 -13.73
N VAL A 384 -1.94 -10.52 -13.69
CA VAL A 384 -0.99 -10.74 -12.61
C VAL A 384 0.38 -11.04 -13.20
N ILE A 385 1.38 -10.25 -12.81
CA ILE A 385 2.79 -10.41 -13.17
C ILE A 385 3.57 -10.62 -11.89
N MET A 386 4.17 -11.77 -11.69
CA MET A 386 5.00 -12.07 -10.53
C MET A 386 6.37 -12.56 -10.99
N LEU A 387 7.35 -11.67 -10.97
CA LEU A 387 8.73 -11.97 -11.34
C LEU A 387 9.58 -12.08 -10.08
N ASN A 388 10.03 -13.29 -9.75
CA ASN A 388 10.96 -13.57 -8.66
C ASN A 388 12.33 -13.85 -9.27
N GLN A 389 12.93 -12.83 -9.87
CA GLN A 389 14.17 -12.90 -10.66
C GLN A 389 15.03 -11.67 -10.45
N ARG A 390 16.30 -11.73 -10.89
CA ARG A 390 17.28 -10.65 -10.65
C ARG A 390 16.92 -9.35 -11.38
N SER A 391 16.43 -9.45 -12.62
CA SER A 391 16.16 -8.29 -13.47
C SER A 391 14.69 -7.87 -13.40
N ASN A 392 14.44 -6.56 -13.30
CA ASN A 392 13.08 -6.00 -13.33
C ASN A 392 12.64 -5.80 -14.78
N HIS A 393 11.73 -6.65 -15.22
CA HIS A 393 11.12 -6.56 -16.56
C HIS A 393 9.60 -6.38 -16.49
N ARG A 394 9.00 -6.16 -15.30
CA ARG A 394 7.54 -6.16 -15.12
C ARG A 394 6.84 -5.13 -16.00
N ASP A 395 7.43 -3.93 -16.18
CA ASP A 395 6.81 -2.86 -16.97
C ASP A 395 6.88 -3.18 -18.48
N ALA A 396 7.97 -3.80 -18.95
CA ALA A 396 8.08 -4.30 -20.31
C ALA A 396 7.09 -5.45 -20.59
N VAL A 397 6.91 -6.36 -19.62
CA VAL A 397 5.89 -7.43 -19.68
C VAL A 397 4.49 -6.81 -19.79
N LEU A 398 4.15 -5.84 -18.92
CA LEU A 398 2.86 -5.14 -18.98
C LEU A 398 2.65 -4.47 -20.35
N GLY A 399 3.66 -3.78 -20.87
CA GLY A 399 3.59 -3.15 -22.20
C GLY A 399 3.27 -4.15 -23.32
N HIS A 400 3.82 -5.36 -23.26
CA HIS A 400 3.48 -6.42 -24.23
C HIS A 400 2.06 -6.95 -24.04
N LEU A 401 1.57 -7.07 -22.81
CA LEU A 401 0.18 -7.48 -22.53
C LEU A 401 -0.80 -6.44 -23.06
N LEU A 402 -0.58 -5.15 -22.78
CA LEU A 402 -1.42 -4.05 -23.25
C LEU A 402 -1.48 -3.98 -24.78
N ASN A 403 -0.32 -4.06 -25.45
CA ASN A 403 -0.26 -4.07 -26.91
C ASN A 403 -0.97 -5.29 -27.53
N HIS A 404 -0.92 -6.45 -26.87
CA HIS A 404 -1.63 -7.63 -27.33
C HIS A 404 -3.13 -7.47 -27.14
N HIS A 405 -3.55 -7.05 -25.97
CA HIS A 405 -4.96 -6.81 -25.63
C HIS A 405 -5.63 -5.80 -26.57
N GLN A 406 -4.97 -4.65 -26.85
CA GLN A 406 -5.49 -3.63 -27.77
C GLN A 406 -5.63 -4.10 -29.23
N LYS A 407 -4.74 -4.99 -29.71
CA LYS A 407 -4.70 -5.41 -31.12
C LYS A 407 -5.50 -6.66 -31.42
N LEU A 408 -5.51 -7.63 -30.52
CA LEU A 408 -6.01 -8.97 -30.74
C LEU A 408 -7.08 -9.40 -29.73
N GLY A 409 -7.19 -8.68 -28.63
CA GLY A 409 -7.99 -9.09 -27.47
C GLY A 409 -7.37 -10.28 -26.72
N PHE A 410 -7.94 -10.58 -25.56
CA PHE A 410 -7.67 -11.81 -24.78
C PHE A 410 -8.96 -12.61 -24.64
#